data_16de07ebb214c263483f1691a4f381a2
#
_entry.id   16de07ebb214c263483f1691a4f381a2
#
_cell.length_a   1.000
_cell.length_b   1.000
_cell.length_c   1.000
_cell.angle_alpha   90.00
_cell.angle_beta   90.00
_cell.angle_gamma   90.00
#
_symmetry.space_group_name_H-M   'P 1'
#
loop_
_entity.id
_entity.type
_entity.pdbx_description
1 polymer ?
#
loop_
_entity_poly.entity_id
_entity_poly.type
_entity_poly.pdbx_seq_one_letter_code
_entity_poly.pdbx_strand_id
1 'polypeptide(L)'
;MKVESLSTFERPDSPEHPGMKNASIAGACMVLAAAALWGTTGTAQAFMPAHTSPYWVGTLRMAIATLFFAAFIAWRRRGGDRSTLALPATAWRWVLLAGLCMAGYNLSFFAGVKATGIAIGTAVAVGSGPAWAGLLQSLVSRRPPAPVWWVGTLLAIGGGCLMVMPASASGLQADPAGLALCLASGFCYAVYTLVSQRLVRHSPPATVTLWVFGVASAAAMPVALLVSGPFSASPSGWAIVAYLGLVSTGVSYLLFSHALRHISGASGVTLALAEPVTAFALALLVVHERPAPAAFAGLALVLSGLVIVVWTEARSGGRGPR
;
A
#
# COMPACT_ATOMS: atom_id res chain seq x y z
N MET A 1 21.54 10.76 64.05
CA MET A 1 21.97 11.13 62.71
C MET A 1 20.98 10.51 61.77
N LYS A 2 20.06 11.37 61.18
CA LYS A 2 18.91 10.96 60.38
C LYS A 2 19.39 10.58 59.00
N VAL A 3 18.94 9.43 58.50
CA VAL A 3 19.00 9.04 57.09
C VAL A 3 17.66 9.48 56.48
N GLU A 4 17.69 10.51 55.67
CA GLU A 4 16.53 10.99 54.92
C GLU A 4 16.30 10.10 53.70
N SER A 5 15.05 9.68 53.55
CA SER A 5 14.49 8.90 52.48
C SER A 5 14.60 9.64 51.15
N LEU A 6 15.23 8.99 50.15
CA LEU A 6 15.14 9.39 48.74
C LEU A 6 13.71 9.10 48.24
N SER A 7 12.90 10.15 48.25
CA SER A 7 11.57 10.18 47.65
C SER A 7 11.65 10.01 46.12
N THR A 8 10.87 9.06 45.64
CA THR A 8 10.34 8.87 44.30
C THR A 8 10.37 10.12 43.43
N PHE A 9 11.25 10.10 42.42
CA PHE A 9 11.21 11.05 41.32
C PHE A 9 10.10 10.57 40.35
N GLU A 10 8.86 10.94 40.62
CA GLU A 10 7.79 10.90 39.61
C GLU A 10 8.23 11.80 38.46
N ARG A 11 8.55 11.20 37.31
CA ARG A 11 8.71 11.97 36.08
C ARG A 11 7.35 12.56 35.73
N PRO A 12 7.22 13.87 35.59
CA PRO A 12 5.99 14.46 35.09
C PRO A 12 5.75 13.92 33.67
N ASP A 13 4.57 13.36 33.45
CA ASP A 13 4.07 13.00 32.15
C ASP A 13 4.22 14.23 31.24
N SER A 14 5.11 14.12 30.24
CA SER A 14 5.28 15.18 29.27
C SER A 14 3.92 15.38 28.57
N PRO A 15 3.43 16.62 28.46
CA PRO A 15 2.13 16.91 27.90
C PRO A 15 2.05 16.33 26.48
N GLU A 16 1.08 15.46 26.26
CA GLU A 16 0.77 14.91 24.93
C GLU A 16 0.40 16.10 24.03
N HIS A 17 1.25 16.42 23.05
CA HIS A 17 1.00 17.49 22.11
C HIS A 17 -0.20 17.12 21.21
N PRO A 18 -1.36 17.78 21.32
CA PRO A 18 -2.56 17.44 20.55
C PRO A 18 -2.34 17.52 19.03
N GLY A 19 -1.40 18.31 18.57
CA GLY A 19 -1.05 18.42 17.15
C GLY A 19 -0.46 17.15 16.54
N MET A 20 0.28 16.33 17.30
CA MET A 20 0.86 15.08 16.77
C MET A 20 -0.17 13.95 16.65
N LYS A 21 -1.14 13.86 17.57
CA LYS A 21 -2.25 12.91 17.45
C LYS A 21 -3.11 13.22 16.23
N ASN A 22 -3.43 14.49 16.01
CA ASN A 22 -4.22 14.93 14.86
C ASN A 22 -3.47 14.63 13.53
N ALA A 23 -2.16 14.79 13.48
CA ALA A 23 -1.35 14.45 12.30
C ALA A 23 -1.37 12.94 11.99
N SER A 24 -1.27 12.07 13.00
CA SER A 24 -1.34 10.62 12.82
C SER A 24 -2.73 10.16 12.35
N ILE A 25 -3.80 10.74 12.88
CA ILE A 25 -5.17 10.47 12.43
C ILE A 25 -5.36 10.93 10.98
N ALA A 26 -4.90 12.14 10.64
CA ALA A 26 -4.94 12.63 9.26
C ALA A 26 -4.18 11.70 8.29
N GLY A 27 -2.99 11.22 8.70
CA GLY A 27 -2.22 10.24 7.94
C GLY A 27 -3.00 8.93 7.74
N ALA A 28 -3.63 8.41 8.78
CA ALA A 28 -4.47 7.21 8.68
C ALA A 28 -5.66 7.42 7.73
N CYS A 29 -6.36 8.55 7.83
CA CYS A 29 -7.46 8.90 6.92
C CYS A 29 -7.00 9.00 5.47
N MET A 30 -5.80 9.55 5.21
CA MET A 30 -5.23 9.60 3.85
C MET A 30 -4.97 8.21 3.29
N VAL A 31 -4.46 7.25 4.10
CA VAL A 31 -4.26 5.86 3.65
C VAL A 31 -5.60 5.19 3.41
N LEU A 32 -6.59 5.36 4.29
CA LEU A 32 -7.91 4.78 4.08
C LEU A 32 -8.57 5.31 2.80
N ALA A 33 -8.43 6.60 2.51
CA ALA A 33 -8.90 7.20 1.25
C ALA A 33 -8.14 6.62 0.03
N ALA A 34 -6.81 6.45 0.13
CA ALA A 34 -6.02 5.81 -0.91
C ALA A 34 -6.45 4.34 -1.13
N ALA A 35 -6.68 3.59 -0.04
CA ALA A 35 -7.15 2.21 -0.10
C ALA A 35 -8.54 2.09 -0.73
N ALA A 36 -9.43 3.04 -0.45
CA ALA A 36 -10.73 3.12 -1.11
C ALA A 36 -10.59 3.30 -2.63
N LEU A 37 -9.66 4.14 -3.09
CA LEU A 37 -9.37 4.30 -4.52
C LEU A 37 -8.75 3.03 -5.12
N TRP A 38 -7.87 2.33 -4.39
CA TRP A 38 -7.34 1.04 -4.84
C TRP A 38 -8.42 -0.02 -4.96
N GLY A 39 -9.37 -0.07 -4.05
CA GLY A 39 -10.51 -0.99 -4.07
C GLY A 39 -11.39 -0.86 -5.33
N THR A 40 -11.36 0.27 -6.02
CA THR A 40 -12.06 0.44 -7.31
C THR A 40 -11.35 -0.27 -8.47
N THR A 41 -10.08 -0.68 -8.28
CA THR A 41 -9.24 -1.27 -9.33
C THR A 41 -9.86 -2.53 -9.92
N GLY A 42 -10.33 -3.43 -9.05
CA GLY A 42 -10.96 -4.70 -9.47
C GLY A 42 -12.21 -4.46 -10.32
N THR A 43 -13.09 -3.58 -9.85
CA THR A 43 -14.32 -3.21 -10.58
C THR A 43 -14.00 -2.57 -11.92
N ALA A 44 -13.04 -1.63 -11.99
CA ALA A 44 -12.62 -1.03 -13.25
C ALA A 44 -12.04 -2.06 -14.21
N GLN A 45 -11.25 -3.02 -13.72
CA GLN A 45 -10.69 -4.11 -14.54
C GLN A 45 -11.75 -5.11 -15.03
N ALA A 46 -12.87 -5.27 -14.33
CA ALA A 46 -13.98 -6.12 -14.80
C ALA A 46 -14.59 -5.64 -16.13
N PHE A 47 -14.47 -4.33 -16.43
CA PHE A 47 -14.88 -3.76 -17.71
C PHE A 47 -13.78 -3.78 -18.78
N MET A 48 -12.59 -4.31 -18.47
CA MET A 48 -11.48 -4.42 -19.42
C MET A 48 -11.73 -5.57 -20.40
N PRO A 49 -11.34 -5.44 -21.69
CA PRO A 49 -11.36 -6.57 -22.62
C PRO A 49 -10.57 -7.77 -22.09
N ALA A 50 -11.16 -8.96 -22.17
CA ALA A 50 -10.63 -10.20 -21.54
C ALA A 50 -9.20 -10.59 -21.96
N HIS A 51 -8.75 -10.16 -23.13
CA HIS A 51 -7.40 -10.42 -23.67
C HIS A 51 -6.34 -9.40 -23.26
N THR A 52 -6.71 -8.38 -22.46
CA THR A 52 -5.74 -7.37 -22.01
C THR A 52 -4.78 -7.97 -20.99
N SER A 53 -3.48 -7.90 -21.29
CA SER A 53 -2.45 -8.44 -20.39
C SER A 53 -2.39 -7.65 -19.07
N PRO A 54 -2.45 -8.31 -17.91
CA PRO A 54 -2.27 -7.67 -16.61
C PRO A 54 -0.90 -6.99 -16.43
N TYR A 55 0.14 -7.52 -17.08
CA TYR A 55 1.47 -6.91 -17.07
C TYR A 55 1.47 -5.52 -17.71
N TRP A 56 0.74 -5.36 -18.83
CA TRP A 56 0.56 -4.06 -19.47
C TRP A 56 -0.25 -3.10 -18.61
N VAL A 57 -1.36 -3.57 -18.01
CA VAL A 57 -2.18 -2.75 -17.11
C VAL A 57 -1.32 -2.25 -15.95
N GLY A 58 -0.55 -3.13 -15.31
CA GLY A 58 0.36 -2.78 -14.21
C GLY A 58 1.44 -1.76 -14.64
N THR A 59 2.04 -1.94 -15.80
CA THR A 59 3.09 -1.05 -16.33
C THR A 59 2.54 0.31 -16.72
N LEU A 60 1.46 0.34 -17.51
CA LEU A 60 0.89 1.58 -18.03
C LEU A 60 0.28 2.45 -16.92
N ARG A 61 -0.38 1.86 -15.92
CA ARG A 61 -0.88 2.65 -14.78
C ARG A 61 0.23 3.37 -14.02
N MET A 62 1.43 2.74 -13.88
CA MET A 62 2.60 3.38 -13.27
C MET A 62 3.19 4.47 -14.16
N ALA A 63 3.26 4.24 -15.49
CA ALA A 63 3.73 5.25 -16.45
C ALA A 63 2.80 6.48 -16.47
N ILE A 64 1.48 6.27 -16.50
CA ILE A 64 0.49 7.35 -16.45
C ILE A 64 0.57 8.10 -15.10
N ALA A 65 0.74 7.38 -13.98
CA ALA A 65 0.93 8.02 -12.69
C ALA A 65 2.23 8.84 -12.65
N THR A 66 3.30 8.38 -13.30
CA THR A 66 4.55 9.16 -13.45
C THR A 66 4.27 10.48 -14.17
N LEU A 67 3.52 10.45 -15.28
CA LEU A 67 3.12 11.67 -16.00
C LEU A 67 2.19 12.56 -15.16
N PHE A 68 1.26 11.97 -14.39
CA PHE A 68 0.42 12.70 -13.44
C PHE A 68 1.27 13.46 -12.41
N PHE A 69 2.27 12.82 -11.79
CA PHE A 69 3.13 13.49 -10.82
C PHE A 69 4.00 14.57 -11.46
N ALA A 70 4.49 14.36 -12.67
CA ALA A 70 5.22 15.38 -13.41
C ALA A 70 4.33 16.61 -13.68
N ALA A 71 3.11 16.40 -14.17
CA ALA A 71 2.13 17.44 -14.41
C ALA A 71 1.71 18.16 -13.11
N PHE A 72 1.47 17.41 -12.02
CA PHE A 72 1.12 17.95 -10.70
C PHE A 72 2.23 18.87 -10.16
N ILE A 73 3.50 18.45 -10.24
CA ILE A 73 4.63 19.26 -9.80
C ILE A 73 4.77 20.50 -10.70
N ALA A 74 4.61 20.35 -12.02
CA ALA A 74 4.67 21.49 -12.94
C ALA A 74 3.56 22.52 -12.66
N TRP A 75 2.34 22.05 -12.36
CA TRP A 75 1.21 22.89 -11.97
C TRP A 75 1.49 23.65 -10.66
N ARG A 76 1.97 22.96 -9.62
CA ARG A 76 2.32 23.58 -8.34
C ARG A 76 3.41 24.65 -8.49
N ARG A 77 4.41 24.41 -9.34
CA ARG A 77 5.48 25.37 -9.62
C ARG A 77 4.96 26.64 -10.28
N ARG A 78 3.94 26.55 -11.15
CA ARG A 78 3.27 27.74 -11.71
C ARG A 78 2.54 28.55 -10.63
N GLY A 79 2.07 27.91 -9.56
CA GLY A 79 1.48 28.57 -8.39
C GLY A 79 2.48 29.12 -7.38
N GLY A 80 3.78 29.18 -7.70
CA GLY A 80 4.83 29.74 -6.83
C GLY A 80 5.44 28.74 -5.86
N ASP A 81 5.06 27.46 -5.88
CA ASP A 81 5.72 26.43 -5.07
C ASP A 81 7.13 26.15 -5.60
N ARG A 82 8.12 26.21 -4.70
CA ARG A 82 9.52 25.91 -4.99
C ARG A 82 9.83 24.40 -5.00
N SER A 83 8.82 23.54 -5.13
CA SER A 83 9.05 22.10 -5.20
C SER A 83 9.95 21.77 -6.39
N THR A 84 11.04 21.07 -6.10
CA THR A 84 12.06 20.73 -7.10
C THR A 84 11.81 19.31 -7.63
N LEU A 85 12.10 19.09 -8.93
CA LEU A 85 12.19 17.74 -9.51
C LEU A 85 13.48 17.04 -9.06
N ALA A 86 14.47 17.81 -8.60
CA ALA A 86 15.76 17.28 -8.19
C ALA A 86 15.67 16.62 -6.80
N LEU A 87 16.25 15.46 -6.69
CA LEU A 87 16.53 14.78 -5.43
C LEU A 87 18.03 14.82 -5.16
N PRO A 88 18.44 14.85 -3.86
CA PRO A 88 19.86 14.77 -3.52
C PRO A 88 20.46 13.46 -4.06
N ALA A 89 21.73 13.49 -4.47
CA ALA A 89 22.42 12.33 -5.06
C ALA A 89 22.34 11.09 -4.17
N THR A 90 22.36 11.27 -2.85
CA THR A 90 22.24 10.20 -1.85
C THR A 90 20.87 9.51 -1.83
N ALA A 91 19.83 10.16 -2.35
CA ALA A 91 18.48 9.61 -2.41
C ALA A 91 18.31 8.58 -3.55
N TRP A 92 19.08 8.69 -4.62
CA TRP A 92 18.89 7.90 -5.84
C TRP A 92 19.01 6.39 -5.62
N ARG A 93 19.92 5.93 -4.78
CA ARG A 93 20.01 4.50 -4.42
C ARG A 93 18.70 3.98 -3.79
N TRP A 94 18.04 4.80 -2.99
CA TRP A 94 16.78 4.46 -2.35
C TRP A 94 15.60 4.56 -3.33
N VAL A 95 15.63 5.53 -4.25
CA VAL A 95 14.65 5.66 -5.34
C VAL A 95 14.73 4.44 -6.26
N LEU A 96 15.94 4.02 -6.66
CA LEU A 96 16.13 2.82 -7.45
C LEU A 96 15.62 1.57 -6.72
N LEU A 97 15.98 1.40 -5.44
CA LEU A 97 15.49 0.28 -4.64
C LEU A 97 13.96 0.29 -4.56
N ALA A 98 13.33 1.43 -4.21
CA ALA A 98 11.89 1.53 -4.11
C ALA A 98 11.20 1.29 -5.46
N GLY A 99 11.75 1.83 -6.56
CA GLY A 99 11.20 1.65 -7.91
C GLY A 99 11.31 0.20 -8.40
N LEU A 100 12.45 -0.45 -8.19
CA LEU A 100 12.62 -1.87 -8.51
C LEU A 100 11.72 -2.77 -7.66
N CYS A 101 11.56 -2.46 -6.36
CA CYS A 101 10.62 -3.17 -5.51
C CYS A 101 9.17 -2.95 -5.95
N MET A 102 8.79 -1.75 -6.40
CA MET A 102 7.44 -1.51 -6.94
C MET A 102 7.22 -2.27 -8.26
N ALA A 103 8.20 -2.33 -9.15
CA ALA A 103 8.13 -3.17 -10.34
C ALA A 103 8.03 -4.66 -9.97
N GLY A 104 8.89 -5.12 -9.05
CA GLY A 104 8.89 -6.48 -8.55
C GLY A 104 7.55 -6.87 -7.92
N TYR A 105 6.97 -5.98 -7.10
CA TYR A 105 5.62 -6.15 -6.56
C TYR A 105 4.60 -6.43 -7.67
N ASN A 106 4.51 -5.57 -8.67
CA ASN A 106 3.54 -5.74 -9.75
C ASN A 106 3.78 -7.02 -10.55
N LEU A 107 5.01 -7.28 -10.98
CA LEU A 107 5.34 -8.41 -11.84
C LEU A 107 5.15 -9.75 -11.12
N SER A 108 5.64 -9.87 -9.88
CA SER A 108 5.49 -11.09 -9.09
C SER A 108 4.04 -11.33 -8.63
N PHE A 109 3.27 -10.26 -8.39
CA PHE A 109 1.83 -10.36 -8.11
C PHE A 109 1.10 -11.04 -9.27
N PHE A 110 1.22 -10.51 -10.47
CA PHE A 110 0.50 -11.05 -11.62
C PHE A 110 0.97 -12.45 -12.01
N ALA A 111 2.27 -12.74 -11.90
CA ALA A 111 2.81 -14.08 -12.14
C ALA A 111 2.31 -15.07 -11.07
N GLY A 112 2.34 -14.68 -9.80
CA GLY A 112 1.88 -15.49 -8.68
C GLY A 112 0.37 -15.80 -8.75
N VAL A 113 -0.46 -14.78 -8.98
CA VAL A 113 -1.91 -14.94 -9.14
C VAL A 113 -2.25 -15.83 -10.34
N LYS A 114 -1.50 -15.71 -11.43
CA LYS A 114 -1.67 -16.60 -12.61
C LYS A 114 -1.40 -18.06 -12.26
N ALA A 115 -0.42 -18.35 -11.40
CA ALA A 115 -0.01 -19.69 -11.02
C ALA A 115 -0.89 -20.30 -9.90
N THR A 116 -1.39 -19.48 -8.95
CA THR A 116 -2.14 -19.95 -7.77
C THR A 116 -3.65 -19.72 -7.85
N GLY A 117 -4.10 -18.96 -8.86
CA GLY A 117 -5.47 -18.45 -8.93
C GLY A 117 -5.67 -17.13 -8.16
N ILE A 118 -6.71 -16.40 -8.55
CA ILE A 118 -6.95 -15.02 -8.06
C ILE A 118 -7.13 -14.99 -6.55
N ALA A 119 -7.95 -15.87 -5.98
CA ALA A 119 -8.29 -15.85 -4.56
C ALA A 119 -7.05 -16.11 -3.68
N ILE A 120 -6.35 -17.24 -3.89
CA ILE A 120 -5.17 -17.60 -3.09
C ILE A 120 -4.04 -16.60 -3.33
N GLY A 121 -3.73 -16.30 -4.59
CA GLY A 121 -2.64 -15.39 -4.94
C GLY A 121 -2.81 -14.01 -4.33
N THR A 122 -4.02 -13.44 -4.42
CA THR A 122 -4.32 -12.13 -3.83
C THR A 122 -4.26 -12.18 -2.30
N ALA A 123 -4.86 -13.21 -1.67
CA ALA A 123 -4.83 -13.36 -0.21
C ALA A 123 -3.40 -13.44 0.33
N VAL A 124 -2.51 -14.21 -0.32
CA VAL A 124 -1.12 -14.36 0.10
C VAL A 124 -0.31 -13.10 -0.19
N ALA A 125 -0.41 -12.52 -1.39
CA ALA A 125 0.37 -11.34 -1.76
C ALA A 125 0.00 -10.12 -0.90
N VAL A 126 -1.29 -9.79 -0.80
CA VAL A 126 -1.77 -8.62 -0.05
C VAL A 126 -1.69 -8.86 1.45
N GLY A 127 -2.08 -10.06 1.91
CA GLY A 127 -2.06 -10.41 3.33
C GLY A 127 -0.65 -10.52 3.92
N SER A 128 0.36 -10.95 3.16
CA SER A 128 1.75 -11.04 3.66
C SER A 128 2.43 -9.67 3.79
N GLY A 129 1.98 -8.66 3.05
CA GLY A 129 2.58 -7.32 3.04
C GLY A 129 2.74 -6.70 4.43
N PRO A 130 1.68 -6.60 5.25
CA PRO A 130 1.78 -6.06 6.61
C PRO A 130 2.71 -6.86 7.52
N ALA A 131 2.72 -8.20 7.41
CA ALA A 131 3.63 -9.04 8.19
C ALA A 131 5.09 -8.72 7.83
N TRP A 132 5.43 -8.67 6.54
CA TRP A 132 6.75 -8.23 6.08
C TRP A 132 7.10 -6.83 6.53
N ALA A 133 6.15 -5.87 6.43
CA ALA A 133 6.40 -4.50 6.86
C ALA A 133 6.69 -4.39 8.36
N GLY A 134 5.92 -5.09 9.20
CA GLY A 134 6.16 -5.15 10.64
C GLY A 134 7.50 -5.77 11.00
N LEU A 135 7.86 -6.89 10.36
CA LEU A 135 9.15 -7.55 10.55
C LEU A 135 10.32 -6.67 10.10
N LEU A 136 10.27 -6.12 8.89
CA LEU A 136 11.32 -5.25 8.36
C LEU A 136 11.46 -3.97 9.19
N GLN A 137 10.36 -3.37 9.61
CA GLN A 137 10.40 -2.20 10.49
C GLN A 137 11.07 -2.54 11.82
N SER A 138 10.77 -3.70 12.40
CA SER A 138 11.41 -4.18 13.64
C SER A 138 12.92 -4.35 13.49
N LEU A 139 13.36 -4.92 12.36
CA LEU A 139 14.79 -5.14 12.06
C LEU A 139 15.53 -3.81 11.82
N VAL A 140 14.93 -2.88 11.02
CA VAL A 140 15.59 -1.64 10.63
C VAL A 140 15.58 -0.61 11.76
N SER A 141 14.48 -0.46 12.46
CA SER A 141 14.33 0.55 13.53
C SER A 141 14.78 0.01 14.91
N ARG A 142 15.01 -1.30 15.03
CA ARG A 142 15.22 -2.01 16.31
C ARG A 142 14.13 -1.74 17.35
N ARG A 143 12.96 -1.32 16.89
CA ARG A 143 11.77 -1.05 17.71
C ARG A 143 10.58 -1.76 17.06
N PRO A 144 10.18 -2.94 17.57
CA PRO A 144 9.04 -3.64 17.04
C PRO A 144 7.74 -2.82 17.25
N PRO A 145 6.76 -2.93 16.36
CA PRO A 145 5.41 -2.43 16.60
C PRO A 145 4.85 -2.97 17.91
N ALA A 146 3.96 -2.21 18.54
CA ALA A 146 3.32 -2.65 19.78
C ALA A 146 2.58 -3.99 19.60
N PRO A 147 2.52 -4.88 20.61
CA PRO A 147 1.79 -6.14 20.50
C PRO A 147 0.34 -5.98 20.03
N VAL A 148 -0.33 -4.91 20.45
CA VAL A 148 -1.71 -4.58 20.03
C VAL A 148 -1.78 -4.27 18.54
N TRP A 149 -0.73 -3.68 17.95
CA TRP A 149 -0.65 -3.47 16.50
C TRP A 149 -0.65 -4.80 15.75
N TRP A 150 0.10 -5.81 16.25
CA TRP A 150 0.14 -7.15 15.67
C TRP A 150 -1.23 -7.83 15.72
N VAL A 151 -1.96 -7.69 16.84
CA VAL A 151 -3.34 -8.20 16.94
C VAL A 151 -4.23 -7.58 15.88
N GLY A 152 -4.23 -6.25 15.73
CA GLY A 152 -5.02 -5.56 14.71
C GLY A 152 -4.63 -5.99 13.29
N THR A 153 -3.33 -6.13 13.04
CA THR A 153 -2.80 -6.58 11.74
C THR A 153 -3.22 -8.01 11.39
N LEU A 154 -3.12 -8.95 12.35
CA LEU A 154 -3.53 -10.34 12.14
C LEU A 154 -5.04 -10.47 11.92
N LEU A 155 -5.85 -9.69 12.63
CA LEU A 155 -7.30 -9.62 12.39
C LEU A 155 -7.61 -9.11 10.99
N ALA A 156 -6.93 -8.04 10.53
CA ALA A 156 -7.13 -7.49 9.21
C ALA A 156 -6.67 -8.46 8.10
N ILE A 157 -5.54 -9.15 8.28
CA ILE A 157 -5.06 -10.18 7.35
C ILE A 157 -6.06 -11.35 7.29
N GLY A 158 -6.44 -11.90 8.43
CA GLY A 158 -7.39 -13.01 8.51
C GLY A 158 -8.75 -12.67 7.91
N GLY A 159 -9.24 -11.45 8.17
CA GLY A 159 -10.46 -10.93 7.58
C GLY A 159 -10.35 -10.80 6.06
N GLY A 160 -9.26 -10.23 5.54
CA GLY A 160 -9.00 -10.12 4.11
C GLY A 160 -8.94 -11.49 3.42
N CYS A 161 -8.29 -12.47 4.05
CA CYS A 161 -8.29 -13.85 3.56
C CYS A 161 -9.71 -14.43 3.47
N LEU A 162 -10.53 -14.26 4.51
CA LEU A 162 -11.92 -14.74 4.51
C LEU A 162 -12.78 -14.09 3.43
N MET A 163 -12.53 -12.81 3.10
CA MET A 163 -13.28 -12.09 2.07
C MET A 163 -13.02 -12.61 0.65
N VAL A 164 -11.80 -13.09 0.37
CA VAL A 164 -11.40 -13.57 -0.97
C VAL A 164 -11.47 -15.08 -1.13
N MET A 165 -11.64 -15.84 -0.04
CA MET A 165 -11.76 -17.31 -0.14
C MET A 165 -13.10 -17.70 -0.78
N PRO A 166 -13.08 -18.57 -1.82
CA PRO A 166 -14.30 -19.08 -2.42
C PRO A 166 -15.06 -19.96 -1.41
N ALA A 167 -16.39 -19.98 -1.53
CA ALA A 167 -17.27 -20.80 -0.69
C ALA A 167 -17.01 -22.31 -0.79
N SER A 168 -16.39 -22.76 -1.88
CA SER A 168 -15.98 -24.16 -2.10
C SER A 168 -14.48 -24.25 -2.29
N ALA A 169 -13.78 -24.75 -1.30
CA ALA A 169 -12.31 -24.97 -1.33
C ALA A 169 -11.90 -26.29 -2.04
N SER A 170 -12.82 -27.00 -2.65
CA SER A 170 -12.55 -28.29 -3.31
C SER A 170 -11.74 -28.06 -4.59
N GLY A 171 -10.48 -28.50 -4.58
CA GLY A 171 -9.58 -28.49 -5.74
C GLY A 171 -8.53 -27.39 -5.82
N LEU A 172 -8.33 -26.61 -4.76
CA LEU A 172 -7.28 -25.59 -4.68
C LEU A 172 -5.89 -26.25 -4.57
N GLN A 173 -5.29 -26.59 -5.70
CA GLN A 173 -3.86 -26.93 -5.76
C GLN A 173 -3.10 -25.62 -5.97
N ALA A 174 -2.49 -25.12 -4.91
CA ALA A 174 -1.63 -23.94 -5.00
C ALA A 174 -0.23 -24.39 -5.45
N ASP A 175 0.22 -23.91 -6.61
CA ASP A 175 1.60 -24.09 -7.05
C ASP A 175 2.57 -23.42 -6.06
N PRO A 176 3.54 -24.17 -5.48
CA PRO A 176 4.51 -23.60 -4.54
C PRO A 176 5.33 -22.45 -5.12
N ALA A 177 5.66 -22.49 -6.41
CA ALA A 177 6.38 -21.39 -7.08
C ALA A 177 5.49 -20.13 -7.18
N GLY A 178 4.20 -20.30 -7.47
CA GLY A 178 3.22 -19.22 -7.46
C GLY A 178 3.05 -18.61 -6.07
N LEU A 179 3.00 -19.42 -5.00
CA LEU A 179 2.95 -18.94 -3.63
C LEU A 179 4.21 -18.13 -3.26
N ALA A 180 5.39 -18.60 -3.66
CA ALA A 180 6.65 -17.88 -3.45
C ALA A 180 6.65 -16.52 -4.15
N LEU A 181 6.11 -16.43 -5.37
CA LEU A 181 5.95 -15.16 -6.09
C LEU A 181 4.97 -14.21 -5.37
N CYS A 182 3.87 -14.73 -4.83
CA CYS A 182 2.93 -13.93 -4.05
C CYS A 182 3.57 -13.38 -2.76
N LEU A 183 4.34 -14.20 -2.04
CA LEU A 183 5.11 -13.78 -0.87
C LEU A 183 6.18 -12.73 -1.23
N ALA A 184 6.89 -12.92 -2.35
CA ALA A 184 7.86 -11.96 -2.86
C ALA A 184 7.19 -10.63 -3.24
N SER A 185 5.97 -10.67 -3.78
CA SER A 185 5.16 -9.48 -4.05
C SER A 185 4.89 -8.68 -2.77
N GLY A 186 4.38 -9.32 -1.72
CA GLY A 186 4.14 -8.68 -0.43
C GLY A 186 5.42 -8.12 0.20
N PHE A 187 6.54 -8.85 0.10
CA PHE A 187 7.85 -8.37 0.54
C PHE A 187 8.31 -7.12 -0.21
N CYS A 188 8.23 -7.14 -1.54
CA CYS A 188 8.59 -5.99 -2.38
C CYS A 188 7.75 -4.76 -2.04
N TYR A 189 6.43 -4.93 -1.83
CA TYR A 189 5.55 -3.83 -1.42
C TYR A 189 5.91 -3.27 -0.04
N ALA A 190 6.27 -4.12 0.92
CA ALA A 190 6.73 -3.71 2.24
C ALA A 190 8.04 -2.92 2.16
N VAL A 191 9.04 -3.41 1.42
CA VAL A 191 10.31 -2.70 1.20
C VAL A 191 10.06 -1.35 0.53
N TYR A 192 9.28 -1.34 -0.57
CA TYR A 192 8.89 -0.10 -1.25
C TYR A 192 8.33 0.93 -0.27
N THR A 193 7.38 0.52 0.59
CA THR A 193 6.70 1.43 1.52
C THR A 193 7.66 2.00 2.58
N LEU A 194 8.49 1.14 3.20
CA LEU A 194 9.46 1.58 4.21
C LEU A 194 10.54 2.49 3.63
N VAL A 195 11.02 2.19 2.43
CA VAL A 195 11.99 3.04 1.72
C VAL A 195 11.35 4.36 1.31
N SER A 196 10.13 4.33 0.78
CA SER A 196 9.38 5.54 0.42
C SER A 196 9.11 6.41 1.64
N GLN A 197 8.75 5.82 2.79
CA GLN A 197 8.60 6.55 4.05
C GLN A 197 9.89 7.30 4.42
N ARG A 198 11.05 6.66 4.30
CA ARG A 198 12.34 7.30 4.56
C ARG A 198 12.58 8.48 3.61
N LEU A 199 12.30 8.30 2.32
CA LEU A 199 12.50 9.33 1.30
C LEU A 199 11.60 10.55 1.51
N VAL A 200 10.30 10.35 1.80
CA VAL A 200 9.34 11.45 1.94
C VAL A 200 9.53 12.28 3.21
N ARG A 201 10.30 11.78 4.17
CA ARG A 201 10.71 12.58 5.35
C ARG A 201 11.69 13.69 5.00
N HIS A 202 12.48 13.52 3.94
CA HIS A 202 13.55 14.44 3.56
C HIS A 202 13.34 15.08 2.18
N SER A 203 12.29 14.67 1.46
CA SER A 203 12.00 15.13 0.10
C SER A 203 10.50 15.27 -0.12
N PRO A 204 10.04 16.12 -1.05
CA PRO A 204 8.62 16.27 -1.35
C PRO A 204 8.00 14.93 -1.82
N PRO A 205 6.87 14.50 -1.23
CA PRO A 205 6.26 13.21 -1.58
C PRO A 205 5.99 13.03 -3.07
N ALA A 206 5.46 14.06 -3.74
CA ALA A 206 5.18 14.00 -5.16
C ALA A 206 6.44 13.76 -6.00
N THR A 207 7.58 14.39 -5.64
CA THR A 207 8.86 14.21 -6.34
C THR A 207 9.42 12.80 -6.12
N VAL A 208 9.33 12.28 -4.88
CA VAL A 208 9.74 10.90 -4.57
C VAL A 208 8.93 9.92 -5.40
N THR A 209 7.59 10.07 -5.39
CA THR A 209 6.69 9.15 -6.11
C THR A 209 6.87 9.23 -7.62
N LEU A 210 7.12 10.43 -8.17
CA LEU A 210 7.47 10.62 -9.58
C LEU A 210 8.63 9.72 -10.00
N TRP A 211 9.75 9.81 -9.29
CA TRP A 211 10.95 9.07 -9.67
C TRP A 211 10.85 7.58 -9.36
N VAL A 212 10.23 7.19 -8.26
CA VAL A 212 9.99 5.78 -7.93
C VAL A 212 9.12 5.12 -8.99
N PHE A 213 8.03 5.76 -9.42
CA PHE A 213 7.16 5.19 -10.44
C PHE A 213 7.77 5.26 -11.85
N GLY A 214 8.59 6.30 -12.13
CA GLY A 214 9.38 6.35 -13.33
C GLY A 214 10.34 5.16 -13.46
N VAL A 215 11.08 4.85 -12.39
CA VAL A 215 11.95 3.66 -12.36
C VAL A 215 11.12 2.37 -12.45
N ALA A 216 10.00 2.29 -11.71
CA ALA A 216 9.15 1.10 -11.73
C ALA A 216 8.56 0.81 -13.11
N SER A 217 8.02 1.83 -13.79
CA SER A 217 7.47 1.67 -15.14
C SER A 217 8.56 1.34 -16.15
N ALA A 218 9.74 1.98 -16.07
CA ALA A 218 10.87 1.68 -16.94
C ALA A 218 11.39 0.25 -16.76
N ALA A 219 11.42 -0.27 -15.51
CA ALA A 219 11.84 -1.64 -15.24
C ALA A 219 10.79 -2.68 -15.66
N ALA A 220 9.49 -2.37 -15.52
CA ALA A 220 8.40 -3.28 -15.89
C ALA A 220 8.15 -3.32 -17.41
N MET A 221 8.44 -2.24 -18.14
CA MET A 221 8.17 -2.11 -19.58
C MET A 221 8.79 -3.23 -20.42
N PRO A 222 10.09 -3.56 -20.29
CA PRO A 222 10.68 -4.66 -21.05
C PRO A 222 10.01 -6.00 -20.77
N VAL A 223 9.63 -6.26 -19.51
CA VAL A 223 8.97 -7.52 -19.14
C VAL A 223 7.57 -7.60 -19.74
N ALA A 224 6.80 -6.51 -19.73
CA ALA A 224 5.48 -6.46 -20.35
C ALA A 224 5.57 -6.72 -21.87
N LEU A 225 6.56 -6.12 -22.54
CA LEU A 225 6.82 -6.34 -23.97
C LEU A 225 7.20 -7.79 -24.30
N LEU A 226 8.12 -8.38 -23.52
CA LEU A 226 8.61 -9.74 -23.75
C LEU A 226 7.53 -10.80 -23.46
N VAL A 227 6.73 -10.60 -22.40
CA VAL A 227 5.71 -11.59 -21.96
C VAL A 227 4.42 -11.48 -22.77
N SER A 228 4.04 -10.28 -23.19
CA SER A 228 2.71 -10.00 -23.75
C SER A 228 2.72 -9.38 -25.14
N GLY A 229 3.90 -9.15 -25.73
CA GLY A 229 4.03 -8.43 -27.00
C GLY A 229 3.57 -6.96 -26.91
N PRO A 230 3.38 -6.29 -28.05
CA PRO A 230 2.92 -4.90 -28.10
C PRO A 230 1.54 -4.71 -27.46
N PHE A 231 1.35 -3.58 -26.76
CA PHE A 231 0.05 -3.25 -26.17
C PHE A 231 -0.94 -2.85 -27.26
N SER A 232 -2.11 -3.47 -27.22
CA SER A 232 -3.26 -3.10 -28.06
C SER A 232 -4.51 -3.07 -27.19
N ALA A 233 -5.29 -2.00 -27.28
CA ALA A 233 -6.55 -1.86 -26.56
C ALA A 233 -7.55 -1.04 -27.34
N SER A 234 -8.84 -1.31 -27.13
CA SER A 234 -9.95 -0.49 -27.59
C SER A 234 -9.94 0.90 -26.92
N PRO A 235 -10.67 1.89 -27.44
CA PRO A 235 -10.85 3.19 -26.77
C PRO A 235 -11.34 3.05 -25.32
N SER A 236 -12.25 2.11 -25.04
CA SER A 236 -12.72 1.82 -23.69
C SER A 236 -11.60 1.24 -22.81
N GLY A 237 -10.76 0.36 -23.33
CA GLY A 237 -9.58 -0.17 -22.63
C GLY A 237 -8.60 0.94 -22.26
N TRP A 238 -8.34 1.88 -23.16
CA TRP A 238 -7.52 3.06 -22.86
C TRP A 238 -8.13 3.96 -21.78
N ALA A 239 -9.46 4.18 -21.80
CA ALA A 239 -10.13 4.94 -20.76
C ALA A 239 -9.99 4.30 -19.38
N ILE A 240 -10.10 2.95 -19.30
CA ILE A 240 -9.90 2.21 -18.06
C ILE A 240 -8.45 2.30 -17.59
N VAL A 241 -7.46 2.13 -18.48
CA VAL A 241 -6.04 2.28 -18.13
C VAL A 241 -5.74 3.70 -17.67
N ALA A 242 -6.31 4.72 -18.30
CA ALA A 242 -6.19 6.12 -17.88
C ALA A 242 -6.79 6.33 -16.47
N TYR A 243 -7.98 5.81 -16.19
CA TYR A 243 -8.58 5.84 -14.84
C TYR A 243 -7.67 5.16 -13.81
N LEU A 244 -7.18 3.95 -14.12
CA LEU A 244 -6.29 3.20 -13.23
C LEU A 244 -4.97 3.95 -12.98
N GLY A 245 -4.43 4.61 -13.99
CA GLY A 245 -3.21 5.39 -13.88
C GLY A 245 -3.39 6.72 -13.13
N LEU A 246 -4.44 7.48 -13.44
CA LEU A 246 -4.65 8.81 -12.86
C LEU A 246 -5.27 8.74 -11.47
N VAL A 247 -6.36 8.00 -11.32
CA VAL A 247 -7.16 7.98 -10.07
C VAL A 247 -6.67 6.90 -9.13
N SER A 248 -6.76 5.65 -9.57
CA SER A 248 -6.42 4.51 -8.71
C SER A 248 -4.91 4.39 -8.41
N THR A 249 -4.03 5.03 -9.19
CA THR A 249 -2.58 5.05 -8.92
C THR A 249 -2.10 6.48 -8.60
N GLY A 250 -2.33 7.47 -9.46
CA GLY A 250 -1.83 8.83 -9.28
C GLY A 250 -2.33 9.48 -7.99
N VAL A 251 -3.65 9.67 -7.88
CA VAL A 251 -4.25 10.33 -6.71
C VAL A 251 -4.08 9.49 -5.44
N SER A 252 -4.29 8.17 -5.50
CA SER A 252 -4.15 7.31 -4.34
C SER A 252 -2.73 7.33 -3.76
N TYR A 253 -1.69 7.23 -4.60
CA TYR A 253 -0.31 7.28 -4.14
C TYR A 253 0.15 8.70 -3.76
N LEU A 254 -0.51 9.76 -4.26
CA LEU A 254 -0.32 11.11 -3.73
C LEU A 254 -0.77 11.19 -2.26
N LEU A 255 -1.94 10.65 -1.94
CA LEU A 255 -2.45 10.56 -0.58
C LEU A 255 -1.56 9.66 0.29
N PHE A 256 -1.23 8.47 -0.19
CA PHE A 256 -0.41 7.50 0.52
C PHE A 256 0.99 8.04 0.83
N SER A 257 1.66 8.65 -0.13
CA SER A 257 3.00 9.21 0.06
C SER A 257 3.00 10.40 1.05
N HIS A 258 1.94 11.20 1.09
CA HIS A 258 1.78 12.24 2.11
C HIS A 258 1.51 11.63 3.49
N ALA A 259 0.68 10.60 3.58
CA ALA A 259 0.38 9.90 4.81
C ALA A 259 1.63 9.32 5.49
N LEU A 260 2.58 8.79 4.72
CA LEU A 260 3.84 8.23 5.22
C LEU A 260 4.74 9.24 5.95
N ARG A 261 4.42 10.53 5.91
CA ARG A 261 5.05 11.56 6.77
C ARG A 261 4.51 11.55 8.19
N HIS A 262 3.31 11.04 8.39
CA HIS A 262 2.54 11.17 9.63
C HIS A 262 2.37 9.84 10.37
N ILE A 263 2.45 8.70 9.66
CA ILE A 263 2.30 7.36 10.23
C ILE A 263 3.51 6.47 9.92
N SER A 264 3.59 5.32 10.60
CA SER A 264 4.62 4.33 10.31
C SER A 264 4.37 3.63 8.97
N GLY A 265 5.45 3.19 8.30
CA GLY A 265 5.33 2.44 7.06
C GLY A 265 4.58 1.12 7.25
N ALA A 266 4.81 0.43 8.37
CA ALA A 266 4.11 -0.80 8.70
C ALA A 266 2.60 -0.58 8.86
N SER A 267 2.19 0.49 9.57
CA SER A 267 0.77 0.84 9.68
C SER A 267 0.18 1.29 8.35
N GLY A 268 0.95 1.99 7.51
CA GLY A 268 0.54 2.32 6.14
C GLY A 268 0.19 1.09 5.32
N VAL A 269 1.03 0.05 5.36
CA VAL A 269 0.77 -1.24 4.66
C VAL A 269 -0.43 -1.97 5.26
N THR A 270 -0.59 -1.95 6.61
CA THR A 270 -1.75 -2.60 7.25
C THR A 270 -3.06 -1.86 6.93
N LEU A 271 -3.06 -0.52 6.96
CA LEU A 271 -4.26 0.27 6.63
C LEU A 271 -4.65 0.14 5.15
N ALA A 272 -3.71 -0.20 4.26
CA ALA A 272 -4.02 -0.53 2.87
C ALA A 272 -4.94 -1.76 2.74
N LEU A 273 -5.04 -2.64 3.77
CA LEU A 273 -6.03 -3.72 3.83
C LEU A 273 -7.49 -3.22 3.90
N ALA A 274 -7.73 -1.92 3.94
CA ALA A 274 -9.05 -1.34 3.67
C ALA A 274 -9.46 -1.43 2.19
N GLU A 275 -8.54 -1.70 1.27
CA GLU A 275 -8.82 -1.92 -0.16
C GLU A 275 -9.90 -2.99 -0.39
N PRO A 276 -9.80 -4.21 0.18
CA PRO A 276 -10.85 -5.24 0.06
C PRO A 276 -12.23 -4.79 0.56
N VAL A 277 -12.31 -3.88 1.53
CA VAL A 277 -13.60 -3.35 2.03
C VAL A 277 -14.33 -2.60 0.93
N THR A 278 -13.61 -1.71 0.22
CA THR A 278 -14.20 -0.97 -0.91
C THR A 278 -14.50 -1.89 -2.08
N ALA A 279 -13.58 -2.83 -2.40
CA ALA A 279 -13.81 -3.82 -3.46
C ALA A 279 -15.07 -4.65 -3.17
N PHE A 280 -15.28 -5.09 -1.93
CA PHE A 280 -16.46 -5.82 -1.49
C PHE A 280 -17.75 -5.00 -1.63
N ALA A 281 -17.73 -3.73 -1.20
CA ALA A 281 -18.87 -2.84 -1.34
C ALA A 281 -19.25 -2.63 -2.82
N LEU A 282 -18.26 -2.46 -3.71
CA LEU A 282 -18.50 -2.31 -5.14
C LEU A 282 -18.96 -3.61 -5.81
N ALA A 283 -18.43 -4.76 -5.41
CA ALA A 283 -18.91 -6.06 -5.88
C ALA A 283 -20.40 -6.25 -5.57
N LEU A 284 -20.83 -5.86 -4.36
CA LEU A 284 -22.23 -5.94 -3.95
C LEU A 284 -23.12 -4.92 -4.66
N LEU A 285 -22.69 -3.64 -4.73
CA LEU A 285 -23.55 -2.53 -5.20
C LEU A 285 -23.54 -2.32 -6.71
N VAL A 286 -22.40 -2.59 -7.38
CA VAL A 286 -22.19 -2.31 -8.81
C VAL A 286 -22.23 -3.58 -9.64
N VAL A 287 -21.57 -4.64 -9.16
CA VAL A 287 -21.51 -5.92 -9.90
C VAL A 287 -22.68 -6.82 -9.54
N HIS A 288 -23.39 -6.51 -8.45
CA HIS A 288 -24.52 -7.30 -7.91
C HIS A 288 -24.14 -8.75 -7.56
N GLU A 289 -22.89 -8.95 -7.15
CA GLU A 289 -22.43 -10.25 -6.63
C GLU A 289 -23.14 -10.58 -5.31
N ARG A 290 -23.26 -11.88 -5.03
CA ARG A 290 -23.81 -12.41 -3.77
C ARG A 290 -22.69 -13.05 -2.97
N PRO A 291 -21.99 -12.29 -2.11
CA PRO A 291 -20.88 -12.82 -1.33
C PRO A 291 -21.34 -13.91 -0.37
N ALA A 292 -20.45 -14.87 -0.10
CA ALA A 292 -20.69 -15.90 0.90
C ALA A 292 -20.78 -15.28 2.32
N PRO A 293 -21.55 -15.87 3.26
CA PRO A 293 -21.65 -15.38 4.64
C PRO A 293 -20.28 -15.17 5.32
N ALA A 294 -19.30 -16.03 5.01
CA ALA A 294 -17.92 -15.90 5.50
C ALA A 294 -17.26 -14.56 5.10
N ALA A 295 -17.61 -14.01 3.95
CA ALA A 295 -17.05 -12.72 3.50
C ALA A 295 -17.53 -11.54 4.39
N PHE A 296 -18.75 -11.58 4.93
CA PHE A 296 -19.23 -10.59 5.89
C PHE A 296 -18.51 -10.71 7.23
N ALA A 297 -18.21 -11.94 7.69
CA ALA A 297 -17.36 -12.15 8.87
C ALA A 297 -15.95 -11.61 8.62
N GLY A 298 -15.38 -11.86 7.43
CA GLY A 298 -14.11 -11.29 7.00
C GLY A 298 -14.11 -9.77 7.02
N LEU A 299 -15.16 -9.13 6.50
CA LEU A 299 -15.33 -7.67 6.54
C LEU A 299 -15.31 -7.13 7.97
N ALA A 300 -16.04 -7.76 8.90
CA ALA A 300 -16.06 -7.36 10.31
C ALA A 300 -14.66 -7.47 10.96
N LEU A 301 -13.90 -8.53 10.64
CA LEU A 301 -12.54 -8.72 11.12
C LEU A 301 -11.58 -7.65 10.56
N VAL A 302 -11.67 -7.34 9.24
CA VAL A 302 -10.87 -6.26 8.64
C VAL A 302 -11.14 -4.94 9.34
N LEU A 303 -12.41 -4.54 9.46
CA LEU A 303 -12.78 -3.27 10.08
C LEU A 303 -12.31 -3.20 11.53
N SER A 304 -12.47 -4.27 12.30
CA SER A 304 -11.99 -4.34 13.70
C SER A 304 -10.46 -4.20 13.75
N GLY A 305 -9.73 -4.89 12.89
CA GLY A 305 -8.28 -4.82 12.79
C GLY A 305 -7.79 -3.41 12.44
N LEU A 306 -8.42 -2.77 11.45
CA LEU A 306 -8.08 -1.40 11.04
C LEU A 306 -8.31 -0.39 12.16
N VAL A 307 -9.42 -0.48 12.90
CA VAL A 307 -9.71 0.38 14.07
C VAL A 307 -8.61 0.25 15.13
N ILE A 308 -8.17 -0.98 15.42
CA ILE A 308 -7.07 -1.24 16.37
C ILE A 308 -5.77 -0.59 15.89
N VAL A 309 -5.44 -0.70 14.60
CA VAL A 309 -4.21 -0.12 14.04
C VAL A 309 -4.26 1.41 14.07
N VAL A 310 -5.38 2.03 13.67
CA VAL A 310 -5.57 3.49 13.77
C VAL A 310 -5.40 3.97 15.21
N TRP A 311 -6.00 3.25 16.15
CA TRP A 311 -5.91 3.61 17.57
C TRP A 311 -4.47 3.50 18.11
N THR A 312 -3.72 2.45 17.72
CA THR A 312 -2.31 2.32 18.10
C THR A 312 -1.43 3.42 17.50
N GLU A 313 -1.67 3.81 16.26
CA GLU A 313 -0.95 4.94 15.63
C GLU A 313 -1.26 6.26 16.33
N ALA A 314 -2.53 6.54 16.64
CA ALA A 314 -2.92 7.75 17.34
C ALA A 314 -2.28 7.86 18.74
N ARG A 315 -2.07 6.72 19.43
CA ARG A 315 -1.34 6.68 20.70
C ARG A 315 0.18 6.76 20.56
N SER A 316 0.73 6.21 19.48
CA SER A 316 2.18 6.23 19.24
C SER A 316 2.66 7.58 18.73
N GLY A 317 1.83 8.35 18.03
CA GLY A 317 2.12 9.71 17.54
C GLY A 317 2.39 10.72 18.66
N GLY A 318 2.05 10.42 19.91
CA GLY A 318 2.43 11.19 21.08
C GLY A 318 3.89 11.00 21.54
N ARG A 319 4.57 9.95 21.05
CA ARG A 319 5.98 9.70 21.32
C ARG A 319 6.80 10.07 20.08
N GLY A 320 7.23 11.34 19.99
CA GLY A 320 8.07 11.82 18.91
C GLY A 320 9.31 10.95 18.70
N PRO A 321 9.91 10.94 17.49
CA PRO A 321 11.17 10.26 17.25
C PRO A 321 12.25 10.91 18.11
N ARG A 322 12.80 10.17 19.08
CA ARG A 322 14.05 10.52 19.76
C ARG A 322 15.22 10.11 18.91
#